data_2b16b2757c2d119f6d90992cc6d6bc42
#
_entry.id   2b16b2757c2d119f6d90992cc6d6bc42
#
_cell.length_a   1.000
_cell.length_b   1.000
_cell.length_c   1.000
_cell.angle_alpha   90.00
_cell.angle_beta   90.00
_cell.angle_gamma   90.00
#
_symmetry.space_group_name_H-M   'P 1'
#
loop_
_entity.id
_entity.type
_entity.pdbx_description
1 polymer ?
#
loop_
_entity_poly.entity_id
_entity_poly.type
_entity_poly.pdbx_seq_one_letter_code
_entity_poly.pdbx_strand_id
1 'polypeptide(L)'
;MYFKGHSYVRSHIGAVSSSTGKPTAFRPDINGAVRSLALSPDKKILYVGGSFTRVNSVTRMNIAAFRTSTGRLTRFAPKVAGTVVAIAATSYRVYLGGTISQVNGRRRTEAAEVTTTGKLTAWAPVLDGWVRALLISPDKTRIFLGGGFHHVNGATYEGLGSVNPVTGTNEPFRNGLIPTYHDGRVSQATSLATNGTWIFAGAEGTGTRAFDGTLAFRPDSGRLVWRNTCLGATQTILYLRGVLYKGSHAHDCSSAGGFGPIRPHWQPHHLLAENPINGELLSWGTSARSVPQPIPDTNGGVRSELGPFAFATDGLHLFAGGDFTTVNTRRQEGLARFK
;
A
#
# COMPACT_ATOMS: atom_id res chain seq x y z
N MET A 1 10.06 -2.25 -19.26
CA MET A 1 8.67 -2.69 -19.57
C MET A 1 8.66 -3.37 -20.92
N TYR A 2 8.15 -4.59 -21.03
CA TYR A 2 8.10 -5.38 -22.25
C TYR A 2 6.63 -5.56 -22.68
N PHE A 3 6.32 -5.36 -23.94
CA PHE A 3 4.97 -5.50 -24.47
C PHE A 3 4.99 -5.98 -25.91
N LYS A 4 4.34 -7.13 -26.22
CA LYS A 4 4.23 -7.75 -27.56
C LYS A 4 5.56 -7.80 -28.33
N GLY A 5 6.64 -8.27 -27.70
CA GLY A 5 7.95 -8.39 -28.33
C GLY A 5 8.79 -7.10 -28.37
N HIS A 6 8.26 -5.97 -27.91
CA HIS A 6 8.99 -4.70 -27.89
C HIS A 6 9.39 -4.28 -26.48
N SER A 7 10.62 -3.80 -26.31
CA SER A 7 11.12 -3.21 -25.06
C SER A 7 10.82 -1.72 -25.02
N TYR A 8 10.28 -1.26 -23.89
CA TYR A 8 10.01 0.16 -23.63
C TYR A 8 10.80 0.59 -22.41
N VAL A 9 11.74 1.53 -22.59
CA VAL A 9 12.53 2.08 -21.48
C VAL A 9 11.60 2.90 -20.55
N ARG A 10 11.67 2.62 -19.26
CA ARG A 10 10.94 3.33 -18.20
C ARG A 10 11.84 3.44 -16.97
N SER A 11 12.03 4.67 -16.50
CA SER A 11 12.84 4.97 -15.31
C SER A 11 11.93 5.01 -14.07
N HIS A 12 11.71 3.83 -13.46
CA HIS A 12 10.98 3.59 -12.22
C HIS A 12 9.46 3.87 -12.25
N ILE A 13 8.91 4.47 -13.31
CA ILE A 13 7.49 4.71 -13.47
C ILE A 13 7.09 4.66 -14.95
N GLY A 14 5.87 4.25 -15.22
CA GLY A 14 5.27 4.25 -16.54
C GLY A 14 3.77 4.12 -16.44
N ALA A 15 3.06 4.33 -17.54
CA ALA A 15 1.64 4.09 -17.62
C ALA A 15 1.30 3.23 -18.83
N VAL A 16 0.26 2.43 -18.67
CA VAL A 16 -0.34 1.60 -19.72
C VAL A 16 -1.79 1.96 -19.90
N SER A 17 -2.31 1.74 -21.10
CA SER A 17 -3.75 1.83 -21.36
C SER A 17 -4.47 0.74 -20.58
N SER A 18 -5.48 1.10 -19.79
CA SER A 18 -6.29 0.15 -19.01
C SER A 18 -7.07 -0.83 -19.89
N SER A 19 -7.41 -0.45 -21.11
CA SER A 19 -8.14 -1.30 -22.06
C SER A 19 -7.24 -2.25 -22.85
N THR A 20 -6.07 -1.77 -23.32
CA THR A 20 -5.21 -2.54 -24.23
C THR A 20 -3.91 -3.05 -23.61
N GLY A 21 -3.51 -2.57 -22.43
CA GLY A 21 -2.22 -2.83 -21.81
C GLY A 21 -1.03 -2.16 -22.51
N LYS A 22 -1.25 -1.44 -23.63
CA LYS A 22 -0.17 -0.78 -24.35
C LYS A 22 0.49 0.31 -23.50
N PRO A 23 1.83 0.41 -23.49
CA PRO A 23 2.52 1.54 -22.89
C PRO A 23 2.09 2.87 -23.49
N THR A 24 1.86 3.86 -22.62
CA THR A 24 1.51 5.22 -23.04
C THR A 24 2.74 6.11 -23.22
N ALA A 25 2.56 7.35 -23.66
CA ALA A 25 3.62 8.35 -23.74
C ALA A 25 4.11 8.84 -22.36
N PHE A 26 3.43 8.50 -21.26
CA PHE A 26 3.86 8.86 -19.91
C PHE A 26 5.12 8.08 -19.51
N ARG A 27 6.26 8.77 -19.52
CA ARG A 27 7.59 8.21 -19.25
C ARG A 27 8.53 9.22 -18.59
N PRO A 28 8.18 9.76 -17.42
CA PRO A 28 9.11 10.65 -16.74
C PRO A 28 10.39 9.88 -16.35
N ASP A 29 11.51 10.58 -16.41
CA ASP A 29 12.80 10.05 -15.94
C ASP A 29 12.93 10.36 -14.45
N ILE A 30 12.84 9.32 -13.62
CA ILE A 30 13.00 9.39 -12.16
C ILE A 30 14.27 8.63 -11.79
N ASN A 31 15.17 9.27 -11.04
CA ASN A 31 16.49 8.71 -10.73
C ASN A 31 16.54 7.78 -9.51
N GLY A 32 15.40 7.36 -9.00
CA GLY A 32 15.32 6.46 -7.83
C GLY A 32 13.97 5.77 -7.70
N ALA A 33 13.81 4.94 -6.67
CA ALA A 33 12.65 4.07 -6.52
C ALA A 33 11.37 4.87 -6.26
N VAL A 34 10.30 4.55 -7.00
CA VAL A 34 8.93 4.96 -6.72
C VAL A 34 8.30 3.92 -5.79
N ARG A 35 7.73 4.38 -4.67
CA ARG A 35 7.12 3.54 -3.62
C ARG A 35 5.62 3.74 -3.47
N SER A 36 5.11 4.94 -3.82
CA SER A 36 3.68 5.24 -3.67
C SER A 36 3.16 6.13 -4.78
N LEU A 37 1.92 5.92 -5.11
CA LEU A 37 1.15 6.71 -6.07
C LEU A 37 -0.20 7.07 -5.45
N ALA A 38 -0.63 8.32 -5.61
CA ALA A 38 -1.96 8.75 -5.23
C ALA A 38 -2.51 9.76 -6.23
N LEU A 39 -3.79 9.66 -6.53
CA LEU A 39 -4.50 10.66 -7.33
C LEU A 39 -5.13 11.73 -6.43
N SER A 40 -5.18 12.96 -6.90
CA SER A 40 -6.09 13.96 -6.32
C SER A 40 -7.54 13.49 -6.46
N PRO A 41 -8.49 13.94 -5.60
CA PRO A 41 -9.89 13.52 -5.66
C PRO A 41 -10.56 13.77 -7.02
N ASP A 42 -10.16 14.84 -7.72
CA ASP A 42 -10.62 15.18 -9.08
C ASP A 42 -9.87 14.42 -10.19
N LYS A 43 -8.93 13.52 -9.80
CA LYS A 43 -8.07 12.71 -10.67
C LYS A 43 -7.18 13.49 -11.64
N LYS A 44 -7.01 14.83 -11.47
CA LYS A 44 -6.21 15.66 -12.37
C LYS A 44 -4.73 15.68 -12.04
N ILE A 45 -4.36 15.31 -10.81
CA ILE A 45 -2.97 15.28 -10.34
C ILE A 45 -2.62 13.87 -9.87
N LEU A 46 -1.50 13.36 -10.34
CA LEU A 46 -0.85 12.14 -9.83
C LEU A 46 0.32 12.55 -8.94
N TYR A 47 0.23 12.26 -7.66
CA TYR A 47 1.33 12.37 -6.70
C TYR A 47 2.16 11.09 -6.75
N VAL A 48 3.48 11.24 -6.70
CA VAL A 48 4.46 10.15 -6.78
C VAL A 48 5.45 10.30 -5.63
N GLY A 49 5.50 9.33 -4.75
CA GLY A 49 6.42 9.27 -3.61
C GLY A 49 7.43 8.14 -3.74
N GLY A 50 8.58 8.30 -3.09
CA GLY A 50 9.61 7.27 -3.12
C GLY A 50 10.93 7.71 -2.48
N SER A 51 12.02 7.17 -3.01
CA SER A 51 13.40 7.53 -2.66
C SER A 51 14.15 7.96 -3.93
N PHE A 52 13.95 9.20 -4.33
CA PHE A 52 14.57 9.81 -5.50
C PHE A 52 14.89 11.28 -5.24
N THR A 53 15.80 11.85 -6.03
CA THR A 53 16.22 13.25 -5.88
C THR A 53 15.91 14.09 -7.11
N ARG A 54 15.58 13.45 -8.25
CA ARG A 54 15.37 14.15 -9.54
C ARG A 54 14.26 13.51 -10.35
N VAL A 55 13.52 14.35 -11.08
CA VAL A 55 12.51 13.97 -12.05
C VAL A 55 12.71 14.82 -13.30
N ASN A 56 12.93 14.21 -14.48
CA ASN A 56 13.22 14.90 -15.74
C ASN A 56 14.33 15.97 -15.57
N SER A 57 15.42 15.58 -14.90
CA SER A 57 16.55 16.47 -14.55
C SER A 57 16.22 17.63 -13.58
N VAL A 58 14.98 17.80 -13.15
CA VAL A 58 14.54 18.79 -12.14
C VAL A 58 14.63 18.20 -10.74
N THR A 59 15.17 18.95 -9.78
CA THR A 59 15.24 18.51 -8.38
C THR A 59 13.84 18.27 -7.81
N ARG A 60 13.62 17.06 -7.30
CA ARG A 60 12.41 16.62 -6.59
C ARG A 60 12.84 15.64 -5.49
N MET A 61 12.73 16.07 -4.25
CA MET A 61 13.21 15.30 -3.09
C MET A 61 12.12 14.39 -2.58
N ASN A 62 12.15 13.13 -3.06
CA ASN A 62 11.32 12.01 -2.61
C ASN A 62 9.80 12.13 -2.87
N ILE A 63 9.38 13.25 -3.47
CA ILE A 63 7.99 13.45 -3.89
C ILE A 63 7.91 14.37 -5.11
N ALA A 64 6.96 14.07 -6.00
CA ALA A 64 6.66 14.86 -7.19
C ALA A 64 5.16 14.79 -7.51
N ALA A 65 4.68 15.65 -8.40
CA ALA A 65 3.30 15.58 -8.89
C ALA A 65 3.24 15.89 -10.39
N PHE A 66 2.36 15.16 -11.08
CA PHE A 66 2.16 15.26 -12.53
C PHE A 66 0.70 15.59 -12.86
N ARG A 67 0.48 16.36 -13.91
CA ARG A 67 -0.86 16.48 -14.49
C ARG A 67 -1.23 15.20 -15.22
N THR A 68 -2.34 14.58 -14.88
CA THR A 68 -2.77 13.30 -15.48
C THR A 68 -3.08 13.44 -16.97
N SER A 69 -3.66 14.59 -17.39
CA SER A 69 -4.06 14.85 -18.79
C SER A 69 -2.86 15.00 -19.74
N THR A 70 -1.72 15.52 -19.25
CA THR A 70 -0.55 15.82 -20.10
C THR A 70 0.70 15.06 -19.73
N GLY A 71 0.74 14.39 -18.58
CA GLY A 71 1.92 13.77 -18.03
C GLY A 71 3.02 14.75 -17.59
N ARG A 72 2.76 16.06 -17.63
CA ARG A 72 3.76 17.09 -17.31
C ARG A 72 3.97 17.20 -15.80
N LEU A 73 5.25 17.32 -15.40
CA LEU A 73 5.65 17.64 -14.02
C LEU A 73 5.08 19.00 -13.61
N THR A 74 4.52 19.07 -12.39
CA THR A 74 3.98 20.32 -11.82
C THR A 74 5.04 21.10 -11.03
N ARG A 75 4.64 22.26 -10.50
CA ARG A 75 5.48 23.05 -9.58
C ARG A 75 5.51 22.50 -8.14
N PHE A 76 4.71 21.48 -7.83
CA PHE A 76 4.69 20.83 -6.51
C PHE A 76 6.06 20.22 -6.21
N ALA A 77 6.77 20.75 -5.23
CA ALA A 77 8.16 20.40 -4.94
C ALA A 77 8.54 20.54 -3.45
N PRO A 78 7.80 19.96 -2.50
CA PRO A 78 8.27 19.94 -1.13
C PRO A 78 9.57 19.13 -1.03
N LYS A 79 10.51 19.59 -0.19
CA LYS A 79 11.78 18.90 0.06
C LYS A 79 11.58 17.93 1.22
N VAL A 80 11.44 16.65 0.95
CA VAL A 80 11.28 15.61 1.96
C VAL A 80 12.63 14.91 2.19
N ALA A 81 13.06 14.83 3.45
CA ALA A 81 14.19 14.00 3.87
C ALA A 81 13.63 12.66 4.38
N GLY A 82 14.16 11.56 3.85
CA GLY A 82 13.65 10.19 4.07
C GLY A 82 12.81 9.68 2.88
N THR A 83 12.25 8.50 2.99
CA THR A 83 11.48 7.86 1.92
C THR A 83 9.98 8.10 2.11
N VAL A 84 9.27 8.49 1.04
CA VAL A 84 7.81 8.56 1.02
C VAL A 84 7.23 7.25 0.51
N VAL A 85 6.57 6.47 1.38
CA VAL A 85 5.99 5.16 1.05
C VAL A 85 4.45 5.15 1.03
N ALA A 86 3.83 6.18 1.59
CA ALA A 86 2.37 6.33 1.59
C ALA A 86 1.98 7.77 1.27
N ILE A 87 0.95 7.94 0.47
CA ILE A 87 0.37 9.25 0.13
C ILE A 87 -1.14 9.14 0.19
N ALA A 88 -1.80 10.11 0.85
CA ALA A 88 -3.22 10.32 0.76
C ALA A 88 -3.51 11.80 0.44
N ALA A 89 -4.48 12.08 -0.42
CA ALA A 89 -4.73 13.44 -0.88
C ALA A 89 -6.19 13.84 -0.75
N THR A 90 -6.42 15.08 -0.32
CA THR A 90 -7.70 15.78 -0.43
C THR A 90 -7.60 16.86 -1.52
N SER A 91 -8.64 17.65 -1.70
CA SER A 91 -8.62 18.79 -2.64
C SER A 91 -7.62 19.88 -2.25
N TYR A 92 -7.18 19.93 -0.98
CA TYR A 92 -6.34 21.00 -0.45
C TYR A 92 -5.05 20.52 0.22
N ARG A 93 -4.98 19.23 0.61
CA ARG A 93 -3.92 18.67 1.44
C ARG A 93 -3.38 17.38 0.85
N VAL A 94 -2.09 17.14 1.08
CA VAL A 94 -1.39 15.91 0.73
C VAL A 94 -0.69 15.42 1.99
N TYR A 95 -1.13 14.27 2.50
CA TYR A 95 -0.56 13.57 3.64
C TYR A 95 0.51 12.61 3.14
N LEU A 96 1.64 12.61 3.81
CA LEU A 96 2.82 11.83 3.49
C LEU A 96 3.15 10.93 4.66
N GLY A 97 3.44 9.66 4.39
CA GLY A 97 3.93 8.69 5.36
C GLY A 97 5.18 7.98 4.83
N GLY A 98 6.03 7.55 5.75
CA GLY A 98 7.26 6.84 5.37
C GLY A 98 8.28 6.80 6.48
N THR A 99 9.57 6.98 6.14
CA THR A 99 10.69 7.20 7.06
C THR A 99 11.09 8.68 7.02
N ILE A 100 10.12 9.56 7.25
CA ILE A 100 10.26 11.00 7.04
C ILE A 100 10.85 11.67 8.28
N SER A 101 12.01 12.31 8.15
CA SER A 101 12.65 13.04 9.24
C SER A 101 12.46 14.55 9.14
N GLN A 102 12.33 15.10 7.92
CA GLN A 102 12.13 16.54 7.69
C GLN A 102 11.30 16.81 6.43
N VAL A 103 10.55 17.91 6.43
CA VAL A 103 9.93 18.47 5.23
C VAL A 103 10.19 19.99 5.18
N ASN A 104 10.71 20.47 4.06
CA ASN A 104 11.09 21.88 3.86
C ASN A 104 11.97 22.44 5.00
N GLY A 105 12.93 21.62 5.50
CA GLY A 105 13.84 21.98 6.59
C GLY A 105 13.24 21.92 8.00
N ARG A 106 11.96 21.57 8.16
CA ARG A 106 11.30 21.41 9.46
C ARG A 106 11.21 19.93 9.84
N ARG A 107 11.57 19.62 11.09
CA ARG A 107 11.49 18.24 11.63
C ARG A 107 10.08 17.68 11.52
N ARG A 108 9.99 16.41 11.14
CA ARG A 108 8.79 15.55 11.16
C ARG A 108 9.22 14.16 11.61
N THR A 109 8.28 13.41 12.15
CA THR A 109 8.52 12.03 12.60
C THR A 109 7.58 11.11 11.82
N GLU A 110 8.12 10.51 10.75
CA GLU A 110 7.50 9.49 9.91
C GLU A 110 6.28 9.94 9.09
N ALA A 111 5.62 11.05 9.47
CA ALA A 111 4.46 11.59 8.75
C ALA A 111 4.50 13.11 8.65
N ALA A 112 3.89 13.65 7.59
CA ALA A 112 3.79 15.08 7.34
C ALA A 112 2.56 15.41 6.49
N GLU A 113 2.13 16.66 6.53
CA GLU A 113 1.12 17.21 5.62
C GLU A 113 1.69 18.43 4.89
N VAL A 114 1.43 18.49 3.59
CA VAL A 114 1.69 19.68 2.78
C VAL A 114 0.43 20.11 2.05
N THR A 115 0.32 21.38 1.68
CA THR A 115 -0.73 21.83 0.78
C THR A 115 -0.53 21.26 -0.63
N THR A 116 -1.55 21.32 -1.48
CA THR A 116 -1.45 20.94 -2.90
C THR A 116 -0.45 21.81 -3.70
N THR A 117 0.03 22.91 -3.12
CA THR A 117 1.11 23.74 -3.67
C THR A 117 2.50 23.35 -3.13
N GLY A 118 2.60 22.40 -2.17
CA GLY A 118 3.85 21.93 -1.58
C GLY A 118 4.32 22.71 -0.34
N LYS A 119 3.47 23.62 0.21
CA LYS A 119 3.78 24.33 1.45
C LYS A 119 3.53 23.42 2.65
N LEU A 120 4.50 23.30 3.56
CA LEU A 120 4.36 22.53 4.79
C LEU A 120 3.33 23.18 5.72
N THR A 121 2.51 22.36 6.37
CA THR A 121 1.50 22.77 7.34
C THR A 121 1.96 22.52 8.78
N ALA A 122 1.13 22.86 9.75
CA ALA A 122 1.37 22.59 11.16
C ALA A 122 1.09 21.12 11.55
N TRP A 123 0.40 20.34 10.71
CA TRP A 123 0.08 18.95 10.99
C TRP A 123 1.38 18.11 11.15
N ALA A 124 1.57 17.55 12.32
CA ALA A 124 2.81 16.90 12.72
C ALA A 124 2.58 15.87 13.83
N PRO A 125 1.88 14.77 13.58
CA PRO A 125 1.81 13.68 14.55
C PRO A 125 3.21 13.12 14.82
N VAL A 126 3.47 12.71 16.05
CA VAL A 126 4.75 12.14 16.48
C VAL A 126 4.61 10.63 16.52
N LEU A 127 5.38 9.92 15.71
CA LEU A 127 5.43 8.47 15.67
C LEU A 127 6.85 7.98 16.01
N ASP A 128 6.94 6.80 16.60
CA ASP A 128 8.21 6.12 16.95
C ASP A 128 8.63 5.05 15.94
N GLY A 129 7.89 4.89 14.84
CA GLY A 129 8.21 3.98 13.75
C GLY A 129 7.51 4.37 12.45
N TRP A 130 7.96 3.82 11.35
CA TRP A 130 7.59 4.22 10.00
C TRP A 130 6.12 3.99 9.64
N VAL A 131 5.59 4.86 8.77
CA VAL A 131 4.22 4.78 8.26
C VAL A 131 4.22 4.16 6.87
N ARG A 132 3.57 3.02 6.71
CA ARG A 132 3.46 2.26 5.44
C ARG A 132 2.17 2.54 4.68
N ALA A 133 1.10 2.88 5.39
CA ALA A 133 -0.22 3.10 4.81
C ALA A 133 -0.89 4.33 5.40
N LEU A 134 -1.59 5.07 4.57
CA LEU A 134 -2.40 6.22 4.93
C LEU A 134 -3.77 6.09 4.28
N LEU A 135 -4.82 6.32 5.05
CA LEU A 135 -6.20 6.36 4.55
C LEU A 135 -6.96 7.52 5.19
N ILE A 136 -7.62 8.31 4.36
CA ILE A 136 -8.58 9.31 4.80
C ILE A 136 -9.90 8.60 5.06
N SER A 137 -10.50 8.78 6.24
CA SER A 137 -11.81 8.20 6.54
C SER A 137 -12.87 8.67 5.53
N PRO A 138 -13.92 7.88 5.27
CA PRO A 138 -14.97 8.24 4.31
C PRO A 138 -15.64 9.59 4.63
N ASP A 139 -15.83 9.90 5.89
CA ASP A 139 -16.38 11.16 6.40
C ASP A 139 -15.35 12.29 6.46
N LYS A 140 -14.07 12.01 6.16
CA LYS A 140 -12.92 12.94 6.19
C LYS A 140 -12.61 13.54 7.58
N THR A 141 -13.09 12.93 8.63
CA THR A 141 -12.84 13.38 10.01
C THR A 141 -11.54 12.81 10.59
N ARG A 142 -10.95 11.79 9.96
CA ARG A 142 -9.77 11.06 10.45
C ARG A 142 -8.77 10.74 9.35
N ILE A 143 -7.50 10.67 9.73
CA ILE A 143 -6.44 10.02 8.96
C ILE A 143 -6.05 8.75 9.70
N PHE A 144 -6.23 7.61 9.07
CA PHE A 144 -5.72 6.34 9.57
C PHE A 144 -4.28 6.17 9.15
N LEU A 145 -3.45 5.74 10.10
CA LEU A 145 -2.03 5.46 9.96
C LEU A 145 -1.84 3.96 10.14
N GLY A 146 -1.16 3.31 9.20
CA GLY A 146 -0.71 1.93 9.33
C GLY A 146 0.81 1.86 9.18
N GLY A 147 1.48 0.99 9.93
CA GLY A 147 2.93 0.88 9.85
C GLY A 147 3.56 0.05 10.96
N GLY A 148 4.86 0.27 11.18
CA GLY A 148 5.66 -0.41 12.19
C GLY A 148 5.99 0.48 13.38
N PHE A 149 5.02 1.21 13.89
CA PHE A 149 5.14 2.08 15.07
C PHE A 149 4.40 1.47 16.27
N HIS A 150 4.84 1.80 17.49
CA HIS A 150 4.14 1.45 18.73
C HIS A 150 3.30 2.60 19.26
N HIS A 151 3.76 3.84 19.06
CA HIS A 151 3.12 5.03 19.64
C HIS A 151 2.81 6.08 18.56
N VAL A 152 1.71 6.79 18.79
CA VAL A 152 1.35 8.03 18.07
C VAL A 152 1.06 9.10 19.11
N ASN A 153 1.81 10.22 19.08
CA ASN A 153 1.71 11.32 20.07
C ASN A 153 1.79 10.81 21.53
N GLY A 154 2.65 9.82 21.78
CA GLY A 154 2.85 9.21 23.09
C GLY A 154 1.79 8.20 23.55
N ALA A 155 0.70 8.03 22.81
CA ALA A 155 -0.30 6.99 23.10
C ALA A 155 0.04 5.68 22.36
N THR A 156 -0.22 4.52 22.99
CA THR A 156 0.03 3.20 22.41
C THR A 156 -1.03 2.85 21.39
N TYR A 157 -0.59 2.50 20.17
CA TYR A 157 -1.45 2.14 19.04
C TYR A 157 -1.05 0.88 18.27
N GLU A 158 0.17 0.39 18.43
CA GLU A 158 0.64 -0.90 17.92
C GLU A 158 0.34 -1.13 16.42
N GLY A 159 0.98 -0.32 15.58
CA GLY A 159 0.94 -0.47 14.12
C GLY A 159 -0.30 0.07 13.40
N LEU A 160 -1.32 0.50 14.13
CA LEU A 160 -2.55 1.04 13.54
C LEU A 160 -3.12 2.14 14.42
N GLY A 161 -3.21 3.38 13.93
CA GLY A 161 -3.66 4.55 14.69
C GLY A 161 -4.56 5.48 13.88
N SER A 162 -5.15 6.46 14.58
CA SER A 162 -6.05 7.46 14.00
C SER A 162 -5.74 8.84 14.55
N VAL A 163 -5.61 9.82 13.65
CA VAL A 163 -5.34 11.21 14.01
C VAL A 163 -6.30 12.18 13.30
N ASN A 164 -6.47 13.34 13.90
CA ASN A 164 -7.25 14.43 13.33
C ASN A 164 -6.59 14.96 12.04
N PRO A 165 -7.33 15.18 10.95
CA PRO A 165 -6.78 15.60 9.68
C PRO A 165 -6.28 17.06 9.66
N VAL A 166 -6.64 17.87 10.65
CA VAL A 166 -6.26 19.28 10.71
C VAL A 166 -5.16 19.53 11.74
N THR A 167 -5.30 18.94 12.93
CA THR A 167 -4.39 19.18 14.06
C THR A 167 -3.28 18.13 14.16
N GLY A 168 -3.50 16.91 13.68
CA GLY A 168 -2.57 15.78 13.86
C GLY A 168 -2.66 15.15 15.25
N THR A 169 -3.56 15.61 16.12
CA THR A 169 -3.80 15.01 17.45
C THR A 169 -4.49 13.66 17.33
N ASN A 170 -4.32 12.80 18.32
CA ASN A 170 -4.98 11.51 18.34
C ASN A 170 -6.50 11.67 18.37
N GLU A 171 -7.18 10.90 17.54
CA GLU A 171 -8.61 10.69 17.59
C GLU A 171 -8.93 9.43 18.40
N PRO A 172 -10.07 9.39 19.13
CA PRO A 172 -10.47 8.19 19.87
C PRO A 172 -10.45 6.95 18.97
N PHE A 173 -9.61 5.99 19.33
CA PHE A 173 -9.39 4.80 18.53
C PHE A 173 -8.93 3.65 19.44
N ARG A 174 -9.54 2.47 19.29
CA ARG A 174 -9.17 1.30 20.06
C ARG A 174 -7.78 0.81 19.65
N ASN A 175 -6.89 0.61 20.61
CA ASN A 175 -5.59 -0.01 20.41
C ASN A 175 -5.68 -1.55 20.36
N GLY A 176 -4.59 -2.22 20.01
CA GLY A 176 -4.48 -3.69 20.02
C GLY A 176 -5.35 -4.39 18.97
N LEU A 177 -5.69 -3.71 17.86
CA LEU A 177 -6.38 -4.33 16.74
C LEU A 177 -5.47 -5.33 16.02
N ILE A 178 -4.21 -4.97 15.87
CA ILE A 178 -3.13 -5.86 15.44
C ILE A 178 -2.53 -6.44 16.70
N PRO A 179 -2.53 -7.77 16.90
CA PRO A 179 -1.92 -8.38 18.05
C PRO A 179 -0.41 -8.13 18.08
N THR A 180 0.09 -7.72 19.22
CA THR A 180 1.53 -7.57 19.49
C THR A 180 2.00 -8.64 20.45
N TYR A 181 3.27 -8.98 20.38
CA TYR A 181 3.87 -9.98 21.23
C TYR A 181 4.93 -9.36 22.13
N HIS A 182 5.00 -9.84 23.37
CA HIS A 182 5.88 -9.32 24.43
C HIS A 182 7.39 -9.55 24.18
N ASP A 183 7.77 -10.18 23.07
CA ASP A 183 9.17 -10.47 22.71
C ASP A 183 9.80 -9.42 21.77
N GLY A 184 9.16 -8.24 21.64
CA GLY A 184 9.64 -7.15 20.80
C GLY A 184 9.36 -7.31 19.29
N ARG A 185 8.64 -8.35 18.89
CA ARG A 185 8.22 -8.55 17.49
C ARG A 185 6.89 -7.85 17.25
N VAL A 186 6.85 -7.04 16.24
CA VAL A 186 5.68 -6.22 15.88
C VAL A 186 5.10 -6.71 14.57
N SER A 187 3.81 -7.05 14.59
CA SER A 187 3.05 -7.11 13.36
C SER A 187 2.66 -5.68 12.96
N GLN A 188 2.77 -5.38 11.68
CA GLN A 188 2.58 -4.03 11.18
C GLN A 188 1.47 -3.98 10.11
N ALA A 189 0.69 -2.91 10.09
CA ALA A 189 -0.25 -2.68 9.00
C ALA A 189 0.51 -2.27 7.74
N THR A 190 0.28 -3.01 6.66
CA THR A 190 0.95 -2.82 5.36
C THR A 190 0.10 -2.03 4.39
N SER A 191 -1.22 -2.15 4.49
CA SER A 191 -2.17 -1.58 3.55
C SER A 191 -3.50 -1.29 4.24
N LEU A 192 -4.19 -0.24 3.79
CA LEU A 192 -5.50 0.18 4.27
C LEU A 192 -6.46 0.34 3.10
N ALA A 193 -7.71 -0.09 3.28
CA ALA A 193 -8.79 0.07 2.32
C ALA A 193 -10.12 0.39 3.03
N THR A 194 -11.13 0.81 2.29
CA THR A 194 -12.47 1.06 2.83
C THR A 194 -13.56 0.71 1.83
N ASN A 195 -14.71 0.27 2.34
CA ASN A 195 -15.95 0.13 1.57
C ASN A 195 -16.94 1.29 1.83
N GLY A 196 -16.49 2.34 2.52
CA GLY A 196 -17.34 3.46 2.95
C GLY A 196 -17.92 3.30 4.36
N THR A 197 -18.12 2.08 4.84
CA THR A 197 -18.68 1.76 6.16
C THR A 197 -17.60 1.30 7.13
N TRP A 198 -16.71 0.45 6.68
CA TRP A 198 -15.60 -0.10 7.47
C TRP A 198 -14.26 0.24 6.87
N ILE A 199 -13.25 0.22 7.71
CA ILE A 199 -11.85 0.25 7.31
C ILE A 199 -11.30 -1.16 7.40
N PHE A 200 -10.56 -1.56 6.36
CA PHE A 200 -9.84 -2.82 6.30
C PHE A 200 -8.34 -2.54 6.43
N ALA A 201 -7.63 -3.40 7.14
CA ALA A 201 -6.18 -3.37 7.23
C ALA A 201 -5.60 -4.74 6.88
N GLY A 202 -4.61 -4.76 5.98
CA GLY A 202 -3.73 -5.89 5.78
C GLY A 202 -2.55 -5.78 6.72
N ALA A 203 -2.08 -6.90 7.25
CA ALA A 203 -0.97 -6.94 8.18
C ALA A 203 0.06 -8.01 7.84
N GLU A 204 1.30 -7.74 8.22
CA GLU A 204 2.38 -8.70 8.21
C GLU A 204 3.12 -8.71 9.54
N GLY A 205 3.61 -9.86 9.93
CA GLY A 205 4.45 -10.02 11.12
C GLY A 205 5.63 -10.94 10.87
N THR A 206 6.59 -10.91 11.78
CA THR A 206 7.81 -11.73 11.68
C THR A 206 7.88 -12.65 12.88
N GLY A 207 7.98 -13.95 12.64
CA GLY A 207 8.17 -15.00 13.67
C GLY A 207 6.92 -15.78 14.04
N THR A 208 7.09 -16.78 14.91
CA THR A 208 6.14 -17.86 15.22
C THR A 208 4.92 -17.40 15.99
N ARG A 209 4.42 -16.33 16.07
CA ARG A 209 3.17 -15.84 16.69
C ARG A 209 2.80 -14.46 16.19
N ALA A 210 3.49 -13.96 15.13
CA ALA A 210 3.14 -12.72 14.52
C ALA A 210 1.76 -12.80 13.83
N PHE A 211 1.04 -11.72 13.83
CA PHE A 211 -0.23 -11.65 13.12
C PHE A 211 0.03 -11.35 11.64
N ASP A 212 -0.28 -12.32 10.81
CA ASP A 212 -0.41 -12.18 9.37
C ASP A 212 -1.89 -12.32 9.00
N GLY A 213 -2.41 -11.39 8.24
CA GLY A 213 -3.83 -11.49 7.87
C GLY A 213 -4.47 -10.18 7.52
N THR A 214 -5.79 -10.17 7.68
CA THR A 214 -6.65 -9.03 7.40
C THR A 214 -7.61 -8.80 8.56
N LEU A 215 -7.98 -7.56 8.78
CA LEU A 215 -8.98 -7.19 9.77
C LEU A 215 -9.86 -6.07 9.27
N ALA A 216 -11.09 -5.99 9.80
CA ALA A 216 -12.01 -4.89 9.58
C ALA A 216 -12.37 -4.23 10.91
N PHE A 217 -12.50 -2.92 10.90
CA PHE A 217 -12.88 -2.14 12.07
C PHE A 217 -13.77 -0.93 11.70
N ARG A 218 -14.47 -0.41 12.70
CA ARG A 218 -15.31 0.78 12.55
C ARG A 218 -14.44 2.04 12.50
N PRO A 219 -14.70 2.97 11.56
CA PRO A 219 -13.89 4.18 11.43
C PRO A 219 -14.03 5.16 12.61
N ASP A 220 -15.18 5.17 13.28
CA ASP A 220 -15.52 6.12 14.37
C ASP A 220 -14.81 5.79 15.69
N SER A 221 -14.59 4.50 15.97
CA SER A 221 -14.17 4.03 17.31
C SER A 221 -12.96 3.07 17.28
N GLY A 222 -12.58 2.58 16.11
CA GLY A 222 -11.61 1.49 16.01
C GLY A 222 -12.15 0.15 16.53
N ARG A 223 -13.46 0.00 16.75
CA ARG A 223 -14.02 -1.28 17.20
C ARG A 223 -13.83 -2.34 16.13
N LEU A 224 -13.19 -3.45 16.51
CA LEU A 224 -12.99 -4.61 15.65
C LEU A 224 -14.35 -5.17 15.18
N VAL A 225 -14.50 -5.41 13.89
CA VAL A 225 -15.65 -6.09 13.28
C VAL A 225 -15.32 -7.57 13.12
N TRP A 226 -14.23 -7.87 12.42
CA TRP A 226 -13.70 -9.21 12.28
C TRP A 226 -12.17 -9.15 12.07
N ARG A 227 -11.53 -10.28 12.30
CA ARG A 227 -10.10 -10.48 12.04
C ARG A 227 -9.91 -11.93 11.59
N ASN A 228 -9.25 -12.13 10.48
CA ASN A 228 -8.81 -13.44 10.04
C ASN A 228 -7.29 -13.56 10.07
N THR A 229 -6.81 -14.75 10.36
CA THR A 229 -5.40 -15.11 10.27
C THR A 229 -5.22 -16.02 9.09
N CYS A 230 -4.57 -15.52 8.04
CA CYS A 230 -4.20 -16.28 6.88
C CYS A 230 -2.68 -16.19 6.82
N LEU A 231 -2.00 -17.21 7.34
CA LEU A 231 -0.55 -17.18 7.55
C LEU A 231 0.20 -16.89 6.25
N GLY A 232 1.13 -15.94 6.33
CA GLY A 232 1.85 -15.34 5.22
C GLY A 232 1.47 -13.87 5.03
N ALA A 233 2.47 -13.00 4.97
CA ALA A 233 2.28 -11.55 5.02
C ALA A 233 1.27 -11.04 3.96
N THR A 234 0.38 -10.17 4.39
CA THR A 234 -0.51 -9.42 3.51
C THR A 234 0.21 -8.16 3.05
N GLN A 235 0.53 -8.07 1.76
CA GLN A 235 1.29 -6.95 1.18
C GLN A 235 0.38 -5.77 0.82
N THR A 236 -0.80 -6.07 0.27
CA THR A 236 -1.75 -5.08 -0.21
C THR A 236 -3.18 -5.60 -0.16
N ILE A 237 -4.12 -4.70 0.07
CA ILE A 237 -5.56 -4.98 -0.01
C ILE A 237 -6.26 -3.90 -0.82
N LEU A 238 -7.39 -4.26 -1.44
CA LEU A 238 -8.25 -3.33 -2.15
C LEU A 238 -9.70 -3.82 -2.10
N TYR A 239 -10.62 -2.93 -1.73
CA TYR A 239 -12.05 -3.21 -1.84
C TYR A 239 -12.57 -2.80 -3.21
N LEU A 240 -13.27 -3.71 -3.88
CA LEU A 240 -13.91 -3.45 -5.16
C LEU A 240 -15.21 -4.27 -5.29
N ARG A 241 -16.35 -3.58 -5.48
CA ARG A 241 -17.65 -4.19 -5.82
C ARG A 241 -18.08 -5.33 -4.90
N GLY A 242 -17.97 -5.15 -3.60
CA GLY A 242 -18.42 -6.15 -2.61
C GLY A 242 -17.39 -7.22 -2.27
N VAL A 243 -16.16 -7.12 -2.79
CA VAL A 243 -15.07 -8.06 -2.54
C VAL A 243 -13.86 -7.33 -2.00
N LEU A 244 -13.22 -7.88 -0.97
CA LEU A 244 -11.93 -7.44 -0.48
C LEU A 244 -10.84 -8.31 -1.13
N TYR A 245 -10.09 -7.75 -2.05
CA TYR A 245 -8.96 -8.42 -2.68
C TYR A 245 -7.71 -8.27 -1.83
N LYS A 246 -6.93 -9.35 -1.77
CA LYS A 246 -5.73 -9.45 -0.94
C LYS A 246 -4.55 -9.95 -1.78
N GLY A 247 -3.46 -9.19 -1.79
CA GLY A 247 -2.16 -9.62 -2.27
C GLY A 247 -1.30 -10.08 -1.10
N SER A 248 -0.85 -11.34 -1.11
CA SER A 248 -0.12 -11.94 -0.01
C SER A 248 0.82 -13.05 -0.50
N HIS A 249 1.55 -13.68 0.39
CA HIS A 249 2.16 -14.99 0.16
C HIS A 249 1.56 -16.04 1.12
N ALA A 250 0.26 -16.14 1.11
CA ALA A 250 -0.48 -16.97 2.06
C ALA A 250 -0.21 -18.46 1.86
N HIS A 251 0.09 -19.17 2.96
CA HIS A 251 0.39 -20.59 2.96
C HIS A 251 -0.51 -21.43 3.89
N ASP A 252 -1.35 -20.80 4.70
CA ASP A 252 -2.38 -21.43 5.50
C ASP A 252 -3.50 -20.43 5.83
N CYS A 253 -4.67 -20.65 5.31
CA CYS A 253 -5.88 -19.85 5.53
C CYS A 253 -7.03 -20.66 6.14
N SER A 254 -6.74 -21.77 6.80
CA SER A 254 -7.75 -22.66 7.40
C SER A 254 -8.64 -21.92 8.42
N SER A 255 -8.07 -20.98 9.18
CA SER A 255 -8.83 -20.15 10.13
C SER A 255 -9.78 -19.14 9.46
N ALA A 256 -9.63 -18.91 8.16
CA ALA A 256 -10.49 -18.04 7.35
C ALA A 256 -11.45 -18.83 6.43
N GLY A 257 -11.68 -20.11 6.73
CA GLY A 257 -12.54 -20.99 5.92
C GLY A 257 -11.93 -21.39 4.56
N GLY A 258 -10.61 -21.21 4.41
CA GLY A 258 -9.89 -21.50 3.18
C GLY A 258 -9.02 -22.76 3.24
N PHE A 259 -7.94 -22.77 2.45
CA PHE A 259 -7.01 -23.88 2.35
C PHE A 259 -6.17 -24.03 3.63
N GLY A 260 -5.84 -25.30 3.98
CA GLY A 260 -4.92 -25.63 5.06
C GLY A 260 -3.44 -25.46 4.70
N PRO A 261 -2.53 -25.87 5.59
CA PRO A 261 -1.08 -25.68 5.40
C PRO A 261 -0.57 -26.26 4.08
N ILE A 262 0.09 -25.42 3.28
CA ILE A 262 0.73 -25.83 2.03
C ILE A 262 2.13 -26.35 2.35
N ARG A 263 2.42 -27.58 1.91
CA ARG A 263 3.76 -28.16 2.03
C ARG A 263 4.24 -28.67 0.65
N PRO A 264 5.44 -28.37 0.21
CA PRO A 264 6.41 -27.41 0.83
C PRO A 264 5.93 -25.96 0.69
N HIS A 265 6.41 -25.07 1.57
CA HIS A 265 5.98 -23.66 1.69
C HIS A 265 6.30 -22.75 0.47
N TRP A 266 6.79 -23.30 -0.62
CA TRP A 266 7.23 -22.56 -1.82
C TRP A 266 6.15 -22.32 -2.88
N GLN A 267 4.89 -22.66 -2.60
CA GLN A 267 3.79 -22.38 -3.52
C GLN A 267 2.67 -21.60 -2.80
N PRO A 268 2.97 -20.43 -2.22
CA PRO A 268 1.96 -19.64 -1.54
C PRO A 268 0.89 -19.14 -2.50
N HIS A 269 -0.30 -18.85 -1.97
CA HIS A 269 -1.34 -18.15 -2.71
C HIS A 269 -1.08 -16.65 -2.66
N HIS A 270 -0.90 -16.03 -3.83
CA HIS A 270 -0.54 -14.61 -3.93
C HIS A 270 -1.73 -13.67 -4.15
N LEU A 271 -2.82 -14.19 -4.71
CA LEU A 271 -4.02 -13.42 -5.00
C LEU A 271 -5.22 -14.12 -4.36
N LEU A 272 -5.83 -13.46 -3.42
CA LEU A 272 -6.98 -13.95 -2.67
C LEU A 272 -8.12 -12.95 -2.73
N ALA A 273 -9.34 -13.43 -2.49
CA ALA A 273 -10.53 -12.61 -2.31
C ALA A 273 -11.20 -13.00 -1.00
N GLU A 274 -11.66 -12.02 -0.26
CA GLU A 274 -12.30 -12.17 1.03
C GLU A 274 -13.68 -11.51 1.03
N ASN A 275 -14.62 -12.13 1.75
CA ASN A 275 -15.90 -11.54 2.04
C ASN A 275 -15.68 -10.33 2.99
N PRO A 276 -16.01 -9.10 2.60
CA PRO A 276 -15.75 -7.94 3.45
C PRO A 276 -16.59 -7.93 4.73
N ILE A 277 -17.67 -8.74 4.84
CA ILE A 277 -18.56 -8.76 6.01
C ILE A 277 -17.99 -9.58 7.16
N ASN A 278 -17.32 -10.70 6.87
CA ASN A 278 -16.85 -11.65 7.89
C ASN A 278 -15.38 -12.08 7.72
N GLY A 279 -14.71 -11.66 6.65
CA GLY A 279 -13.31 -11.98 6.37
C GLY A 279 -13.08 -13.40 5.82
N GLU A 280 -14.13 -14.17 5.54
CA GLU A 280 -13.99 -15.52 4.97
C GLU A 280 -13.45 -15.47 3.54
N LEU A 281 -12.63 -16.46 3.19
CA LEU A 281 -12.12 -16.59 1.83
C LEU A 281 -13.24 -16.92 0.85
N LEU A 282 -13.23 -16.23 -0.28
CA LEU A 282 -14.07 -16.50 -1.42
C LEU A 282 -13.33 -17.41 -2.42
N SER A 283 -14.09 -18.18 -3.22
CA SER A 283 -13.54 -19.13 -4.18
C SER A 283 -12.68 -18.52 -5.29
N TRP A 284 -12.72 -17.21 -5.49
CA TRP A 284 -12.03 -16.51 -6.58
C TRP A 284 -10.50 -16.72 -6.59
N GLY A 285 -9.85 -16.68 -5.44
CA GLY A 285 -8.39 -16.81 -5.36
C GLY A 285 -7.88 -18.26 -5.28
N THR A 286 -8.74 -19.19 -4.83
CA THR A 286 -8.33 -20.57 -4.55
C THR A 286 -8.24 -21.46 -5.80
N SER A 287 -8.96 -21.15 -6.88
CA SER A 287 -8.92 -21.89 -8.15
C SER A 287 -7.89 -21.32 -9.14
N ALA A 288 -7.49 -20.07 -8.99
CA ALA A 288 -6.43 -19.48 -9.76
C ALA A 288 -5.08 -19.86 -9.10
N ARG A 289 -4.41 -20.87 -9.62
CA ARG A 289 -2.98 -21.07 -9.38
C ARG A 289 -2.24 -19.92 -10.08
N SER A 290 -2.33 -18.73 -9.55
CA SER A 290 -1.40 -17.67 -9.86
C SER A 290 -0.11 -18.03 -9.13
N VAL A 291 0.65 -18.94 -9.73
CA VAL A 291 2.00 -19.27 -9.29
C VAL A 291 2.89 -18.34 -10.08
N PRO A 292 3.40 -17.26 -9.50
CA PRO A 292 4.60 -16.67 -10.00
C PRO A 292 5.66 -17.78 -9.96
N GLN A 293 6.40 -18.01 -11.06
CA GLN A 293 7.52 -18.92 -11.01
C GLN A 293 8.64 -18.27 -10.19
N PRO A 294 9.37 -19.05 -9.37
CA PRO A 294 10.51 -18.51 -8.65
C PRO A 294 11.45 -17.83 -9.65
N ILE A 295 11.77 -16.57 -9.39
CA ILE A 295 12.80 -15.86 -10.14
C ILE A 295 14.14 -16.31 -9.55
N PRO A 296 14.99 -17.02 -10.29
CA PRO A 296 16.33 -17.31 -9.82
C PRO A 296 17.04 -16.00 -9.45
N ASP A 297 17.58 -15.90 -8.25
CA ASP A 297 18.47 -14.79 -7.95
C ASP A 297 19.82 -14.96 -8.68
N THR A 298 20.58 -13.88 -8.75
CA THR A 298 21.89 -13.88 -9.41
C THR A 298 22.93 -14.78 -8.74
N ASN A 299 22.61 -15.37 -7.57
CA ASN A 299 23.47 -16.23 -6.77
C ASN A 299 22.99 -17.69 -6.74
N GLY A 300 22.03 -18.07 -7.61
CA GLY A 300 21.48 -19.42 -7.66
C GLY A 300 20.50 -19.77 -6.56
N GLY A 301 20.10 -18.78 -5.72
CA GLY A 301 19.00 -18.88 -4.77
C GLY A 301 17.65 -18.64 -5.44
N VAL A 302 16.58 -19.05 -4.78
CA VAL A 302 15.22 -18.73 -5.18
C VAL A 302 14.80 -17.51 -4.38
N ARG A 303 14.55 -16.37 -5.05
CA ARG A 303 13.85 -15.25 -4.39
C ARG A 303 12.50 -15.75 -3.93
N SER A 304 12.20 -15.56 -2.66
CA SER A 304 10.85 -15.76 -2.15
C SER A 304 9.92 -14.80 -2.90
N GLU A 305 9.03 -15.36 -3.70
CA GLU A 305 8.03 -14.59 -4.42
C GLU A 305 7.08 -13.97 -3.40
N LEU A 306 7.05 -12.64 -3.36
CA LEU A 306 6.19 -11.92 -2.44
C LEU A 306 4.82 -11.62 -3.06
N GLY A 307 4.65 -11.87 -4.37
CA GLY A 307 3.40 -11.65 -5.08
C GLY A 307 3.09 -10.18 -5.35
N PRO A 308 1.81 -9.80 -5.38
CA PRO A 308 1.41 -8.43 -5.62
C PRO A 308 1.76 -7.51 -4.44
N PHE A 309 2.44 -6.40 -4.73
CA PHE A 309 2.74 -5.34 -3.78
C PHE A 309 1.74 -4.19 -3.80
N ALA A 310 0.99 -4.05 -4.89
CA ALA A 310 0.06 -2.96 -5.05
C ALA A 310 -1.16 -3.36 -5.87
N PHE A 311 -2.31 -2.88 -5.44
CA PHE A 311 -3.56 -2.94 -6.19
C PHE A 311 -4.04 -1.56 -6.59
N ALA A 312 -4.73 -1.49 -7.72
CA ALA A 312 -5.46 -0.32 -8.17
C ALA A 312 -6.74 -0.75 -8.88
N THR A 313 -7.68 0.18 -9.05
CA THR A 313 -8.92 -0.07 -9.78
C THR A 313 -9.35 1.16 -10.58
N ASP A 314 -10.01 0.91 -11.69
CA ASP A 314 -10.78 1.90 -12.46
C ASP A 314 -12.28 1.89 -12.09
N GLY A 315 -12.66 1.12 -11.06
CA GLY A 315 -14.04 0.88 -10.63
C GLY A 315 -14.69 -0.36 -11.25
N LEU A 316 -14.08 -0.95 -12.28
CA LEU A 316 -14.56 -2.14 -12.99
C LEU A 316 -13.58 -3.30 -12.90
N HIS A 317 -12.29 -3.02 -12.95
CA HIS A 317 -11.22 -3.99 -12.98
C HIS A 317 -10.31 -3.84 -11.78
N LEU A 318 -9.74 -4.97 -11.34
CA LEU A 318 -8.61 -5.02 -10.43
C LEU A 318 -7.31 -5.03 -11.25
N PHE A 319 -6.39 -4.14 -10.92
CA PHE A 319 -5.02 -4.15 -11.42
C PHE A 319 -4.09 -4.56 -10.29
N ALA A 320 -3.23 -5.56 -10.54
CA ALA A 320 -2.24 -6.04 -9.60
C ALA A 320 -0.84 -5.77 -10.14
N GLY A 321 -0.01 -5.10 -9.36
CA GLY A 321 1.39 -4.88 -9.64
C GLY A 321 2.27 -5.53 -8.58
N GLY A 322 3.39 -6.16 -8.97
CA GLY A 322 4.25 -6.85 -8.01
C GLY A 322 5.32 -7.72 -8.64
N ASP A 323 5.84 -8.61 -7.82
CA ASP A 323 6.91 -9.53 -8.18
C ASP A 323 6.31 -10.89 -8.60
N PHE A 324 5.86 -10.98 -9.84
CA PHE A 324 5.35 -12.22 -10.44
C PHE A 324 5.66 -12.28 -11.94
N THR A 325 5.78 -13.49 -12.46
CA THR A 325 6.12 -13.76 -13.87
C THR A 325 4.99 -14.45 -14.62
N THR A 326 4.04 -15.04 -13.90
CA THR A 326 2.89 -15.75 -14.50
C THR A 326 1.61 -15.45 -13.74
N VAL A 327 0.48 -15.52 -14.44
CA VAL A 327 -0.87 -15.51 -13.87
C VAL A 327 -1.66 -16.62 -14.56
N ASN A 328 -2.26 -17.54 -13.78
CA ASN A 328 -3.02 -18.68 -14.30
C ASN A 328 -2.25 -19.43 -15.41
N THR A 329 -0.99 -19.80 -15.15
CA THR A 329 -0.08 -20.48 -16.08
C THR A 329 0.33 -19.70 -17.33
N ARG A 330 -0.19 -18.48 -17.53
CA ARG A 330 0.20 -17.62 -18.65
C ARG A 330 1.30 -16.66 -18.21
N ARG A 331 2.30 -16.49 -19.08
CA ARG A 331 3.35 -15.48 -18.82
C ARG A 331 2.74 -14.09 -18.72
N GLN A 332 2.95 -13.45 -17.57
CA GLN A 332 2.44 -12.11 -17.24
C GLN A 332 3.34 -11.49 -16.18
N GLU A 333 4.26 -10.64 -16.59
CA GLU A 333 5.30 -10.10 -15.72
C GLU A 333 4.88 -8.78 -15.07
N GLY A 334 4.87 -8.76 -13.73
CA GLY A 334 4.83 -7.58 -12.89
C GLY A 334 3.54 -6.74 -12.92
N LEU A 335 2.64 -6.95 -13.89
CA LEU A 335 1.36 -6.22 -13.97
C LEU A 335 0.28 -7.09 -14.60
N ALA A 336 -0.84 -7.25 -13.92
CA ALA A 336 -2.01 -8.00 -14.40
C ALA A 336 -3.29 -7.19 -14.21
N ARG A 337 -4.30 -7.46 -15.05
CA ARG A 337 -5.66 -6.95 -14.95
C ARG A 337 -6.65 -8.11 -14.85
N PHE A 338 -7.54 -8.01 -13.89
CA PHE A 338 -8.64 -8.97 -13.67
C PHE A 338 -9.99 -8.26 -13.87
N LYS A 339 -10.97 -9.01 -14.38
CA LYS A 339 -12.36 -8.56 -14.52
C LYS A 339 -13.15 -8.85 -13.26
#